data_86c9870a9fea5c5c07bedcd6853eb870
#
_entry.id   86c9870a9fea5c5c07bedcd6853eb870
#
_cell.length_a   1.000
_cell.length_b   1.000
_cell.length_c   1.000
_cell.angle_alpha   90.00
_cell.angle_beta   90.00
_cell.angle_gamma   90.00
#
_symmetry.space_group_name_H-M   'P 1'
#
loop_
_entity.id
_entity.type
_entity.pdbx_description
1 polymer ?
#
loop_
_entity_poly.entity_id
_entity_poly.type
_entity_poly.pdbx_seq_one_letter_code
_entity_poly.pdbx_strand_id
1 'polypeptide(L)'
;MPAGIPSHVAIIMDGNGRWATSRGRPRWMGHARGARTAAEIVAHCARLGVADLSLYAFSSDNWKRPREEVGFLFELFASHLENKLASLVTHGIRLSIFGRRDRLPSKLVIAIEEAERRTAHGT
;
A
#
# COMPACT_ATOMS: atom_id res chain seq x y z
N MET A 1 -21.19 10.79 -9.78
CA MET A 1 -20.91 9.47 -9.18
C MET A 1 -22.16 8.62 -9.15
N PRO A 2 -22.11 7.34 -9.48
CA PRO A 2 -23.30 6.48 -9.41
C PRO A 2 -23.86 6.40 -8.00
N ALA A 3 -25.19 6.32 -7.89
CA ALA A 3 -25.85 6.13 -6.59
C ALA A 3 -25.42 4.78 -6.00
N GLY A 4 -25.21 4.74 -4.69
CA GLY A 4 -24.81 3.52 -3.99
C GLY A 4 -23.30 3.29 -3.89
N ILE A 5 -22.47 4.11 -4.56
CA ILE A 5 -21.02 4.02 -4.42
C ILE A 5 -20.59 4.85 -3.19
N PRO A 6 -19.87 4.26 -2.22
CA PRO A 6 -19.40 5.03 -1.06
C PRO A 6 -18.35 6.05 -1.48
N SER A 7 -18.28 7.18 -0.78
CA SER A 7 -17.26 8.21 -1.01
C SER A 7 -15.90 7.82 -0.47
N HIS A 8 -15.85 7.03 0.60
CA HIS A 8 -14.62 6.60 1.25
C HIS A 8 -14.69 5.12 1.60
N VAL A 9 -13.66 4.38 1.20
CA VAL A 9 -13.49 2.98 1.55
C VAL A 9 -12.18 2.84 2.33
N ALA A 10 -12.21 2.12 3.43
CA ALA A 10 -11.00 1.82 4.22
C ALA A 10 -10.85 0.31 4.31
N ILE A 11 -9.64 -0.19 4.06
CA ILE A 11 -9.36 -1.62 4.04
C ILE A 11 -8.18 -1.92 4.96
N ILE A 12 -8.38 -2.91 5.83
CA ILE A 12 -7.31 -3.47 6.66
C ILE A 12 -6.73 -4.67 5.92
N MET A 13 -5.44 -4.60 5.61
CA MET A 13 -4.76 -5.70 4.91
C MET A 13 -4.17 -6.65 5.93
N ASP A 14 -4.74 -7.85 6.02
CA ASP A 14 -4.36 -8.85 7.02
C ASP A 14 -4.44 -10.27 6.45
N GLY A 15 -3.71 -11.18 7.08
CA GLY A 15 -3.77 -12.59 6.74
C GLY A 15 -2.90 -13.02 5.56
N ASN A 16 -2.12 -12.14 4.96
CA ASN A 16 -1.29 -12.47 3.80
C ASN A 16 -0.24 -13.54 4.11
N GLY A 17 0.41 -13.47 5.28
CA GLY A 17 1.34 -14.48 5.71
C GLY A 17 0.67 -15.84 5.90
N ARG A 18 -0.49 -15.86 6.52
CA ARG A 18 -1.28 -17.07 6.72
C ARG A 18 -1.75 -17.68 5.39
N TRP A 19 -2.12 -16.82 4.44
CA TRP A 19 -2.48 -17.28 3.09
C TRP A 19 -1.33 -18.08 2.46
N ALA A 20 -0.10 -17.57 2.56
CA ALA A 20 1.07 -18.24 2.01
C ALA A 20 1.39 -19.55 2.74
N THR A 21 1.42 -19.53 4.08
CA THR A 21 1.77 -20.70 4.88
C THR A 21 0.73 -21.81 4.75
N SER A 22 -0.54 -21.49 4.59
CA SER A 22 -1.59 -22.49 4.33
C SER A 22 -1.42 -23.19 2.99
N ARG A 23 -0.61 -22.64 2.09
CA ARG A 23 -0.29 -23.19 0.77
C ARG A 23 1.14 -23.75 0.70
N GLY A 24 1.79 -23.94 1.86
CA GLY A 24 3.16 -24.45 1.93
C GLY A 24 4.21 -23.49 1.40
N ARG A 25 3.93 -22.19 1.41
CA ARG A 25 4.82 -21.15 0.88
C ARG A 25 5.35 -20.25 2.00
N PRO A 26 6.54 -19.64 1.82
CA PRO A 26 7.04 -18.67 2.78
C PRO A 26 6.12 -17.47 2.94
N ARG A 27 6.11 -16.86 4.13
CA ARG A 27 5.25 -15.70 4.43
C ARG A 27 5.47 -14.53 3.47
N TRP A 28 6.72 -14.31 3.02
CA TRP A 28 7.01 -13.20 2.11
C TRP A 28 6.26 -13.29 0.79
N MET A 29 5.94 -14.50 0.32
CA MET A 29 5.13 -14.67 -0.89
C MET A 29 3.70 -14.18 -0.69
N GLY A 30 3.17 -14.31 0.53
CA GLY A 30 1.87 -13.75 0.90
C GLY A 30 1.88 -12.24 0.87
N HIS A 31 2.92 -11.63 1.41
CA HIS A 31 3.06 -10.17 1.38
C HIS A 31 3.16 -9.63 -0.04
N ALA A 32 3.95 -10.30 -0.90
CA ALA A 32 4.05 -9.92 -2.31
C ALA A 32 2.70 -10.03 -3.03
N ARG A 33 1.94 -11.10 -2.77
CA ARG A 33 0.59 -11.27 -3.34
C ARG A 33 -0.36 -10.19 -2.83
N GLY A 34 -0.28 -9.86 -1.53
CA GLY A 34 -1.09 -8.80 -0.92
C GLY A 34 -0.85 -7.44 -1.56
N ALA A 35 0.41 -7.12 -1.87
CA ALA A 35 0.76 -5.87 -2.53
C ALA A 35 0.16 -5.79 -3.95
N ARG A 36 0.17 -6.90 -4.70
CA ARG A 36 -0.51 -6.97 -6.00
C ARG A 36 -2.00 -6.75 -5.86
N THR A 37 -2.63 -7.38 -4.88
CA THR A 37 -4.05 -7.23 -4.61
C THR A 37 -4.38 -5.78 -4.27
N ALA A 38 -3.55 -5.11 -3.45
CA ALA A 38 -3.74 -3.72 -3.11
C ALA A 38 -3.72 -2.83 -4.37
N ALA A 39 -2.79 -3.06 -5.29
CA ALA A 39 -2.74 -2.31 -6.54
C ALA A 39 -3.99 -2.52 -7.39
N GLU A 40 -4.49 -3.74 -7.46
CA GLU A 40 -5.73 -4.07 -8.19
C GLU A 40 -6.93 -3.36 -7.56
N ILE A 41 -7.00 -3.31 -6.22
CA ILE A 41 -8.08 -2.64 -5.50
C ILE A 41 -8.05 -1.13 -5.75
N VAL A 42 -6.87 -0.51 -5.73
CA VAL A 42 -6.72 0.92 -6.03
C VAL A 42 -7.29 1.23 -7.43
N ALA A 43 -6.89 0.45 -8.42
CA ALA A 43 -7.36 0.63 -9.80
C ALA A 43 -8.87 0.44 -9.90
N HIS A 44 -9.41 -0.56 -9.21
CA HIS A 44 -10.85 -0.85 -9.23
C HIS A 44 -11.66 0.27 -8.58
N CYS A 45 -11.22 0.75 -7.41
CA CYS A 45 -11.87 1.88 -6.73
C CYS A 45 -11.86 3.14 -7.59
N ALA A 46 -10.76 3.40 -8.28
CA ALA A 46 -10.68 4.54 -9.19
C ALA A 46 -11.70 4.44 -10.32
N ARG A 47 -11.86 3.24 -10.90
CA ARG A 47 -12.85 3.01 -11.95
C ARG A 47 -14.30 3.15 -11.46
N LEU A 48 -14.57 2.76 -10.22
CA LEU A 48 -15.90 2.87 -9.63
C LEU A 48 -16.25 4.30 -9.23
N GLY A 49 -15.29 5.20 -9.15
CA GLY A 49 -15.51 6.57 -8.73
C GLY A 49 -15.49 6.79 -7.22
N VAL A 50 -14.85 5.88 -6.48
CA VAL A 50 -14.61 6.08 -5.05
C VAL A 50 -13.65 7.26 -4.88
N ALA A 51 -14.06 8.27 -4.09
CA ALA A 51 -13.26 9.50 -3.94
C ALA A 51 -12.02 9.28 -3.09
N ASP A 52 -12.15 8.52 -2.01
CA ASP A 52 -11.05 8.29 -1.06
C ASP A 52 -10.93 6.81 -0.73
N LEU A 53 -9.70 6.30 -0.78
CA LEU A 53 -9.38 4.93 -0.38
C LEU A 53 -8.26 4.97 0.64
N SER A 54 -8.48 4.35 1.80
CA SER A 54 -7.48 4.23 2.85
C SER A 54 -7.08 2.76 3.01
N LEU A 55 -5.76 2.51 3.01
CA LEU A 55 -5.21 1.18 3.20
C LEU A 55 -4.30 1.15 4.42
N TYR A 56 -4.52 0.19 5.31
CA TYR A 56 -3.64 -0.04 6.46
C TYR A 56 -2.55 -1.02 6.04
N ALA A 57 -1.39 -0.47 5.66
CA ALA A 57 -0.27 -1.26 5.14
C ALA A 57 0.67 -1.78 6.21
N PHE A 58 0.86 -1.01 7.29
CA PHE A 58 1.78 -1.35 8.36
C PHE A 58 1.33 -0.68 9.66
N SER A 59 1.19 -1.47 10.72
CA SER A 59 0.75 -0.96 12.03
C SER A 59 1.85 -1.17 13.08
N SER A 60 1.65 -0.60 14.28
CA SER A 60 2.58 -0.81 15.40
C SER A 60 2.70 -2.28 15.79
N ASP A 61 1.67 -3.09 15.57
CA ASP A 61 1.74 -4.53 15.83
C ASP A 61 2.71 -5.25 14.90
N ASN A 62 2.96 -4.73 13.70
CA ASN A 62 3.91 -5.31 12.76
C ASN A 62 5.35 -5.27 13.28
N TRP A 63 5.68 -4.34 14.20
CA TRP A 63 7.01 -4.29 14.82
C TRP A 63 7.32 -5.50 15.68
N LYS A 64 6.31 -6.26 16.08
CA LYS A 64 6.47 -7.49 16.87
C LYS A 64 6.89 -8.69 16.02
N ARG A 65 6.86 -8.56 14.70
CA ARG A 65 7.25 -9.61 13.77
C ARG A 65 8.77 -9.71 13.66
N PRO A 66 9.32 -10.85 13.16
CA PRO A 66 10.76 -10.98 12.95
C PRO A 66 11.32 -9.84 12.11
N ARG A 67 12.53 -9.40 12.46
CA ARG A 67 13.18 -8.26 11.79
C ARG A 67 13.30 -8.46 10.27
N GLU A 68 13.57 -9.68 9.83
CA GLU A 68 13.69 -10.01 8.41
C GLU A 68 12.37 -9.80 7.67
N GLU A 69 11.26 -10.18 8.29
CA GLU A 69 9.92 -9.98 7.72
C GLU A 69 9.59 -8.48 7.63
N VAL A 70 9.90 -7.72 8.68
CA VAL A 70 9.69 -6.26 8.69
C VAL A 70 10.52 -5.60 7.60
N GLY A 71 11.79 -5.98 7.48
CA GLY A 71 12.67 -5.46 6.43
C GLY A 71 12.14 -5.75 5.04
N PHE A 72 11.65 -6.97 4.82
CA PHE A 72 11.05 -7.35 3.53
C PHE A 72 9.80 -6.51 3.22
N LEU A 73 8.94 -6.28 4.22
CA LEU A 73 7.74 -5.46 4.05
C LEU A 73 8.10 -4.04 3.61
N PHE A 74 9.12 -3.44 4.23
CA PHE A 74 9.55 -2.10 3.86
C PHE A 74 10.13 -2.04 2.45
N GLU A 75 10.94 -3.03 2.06
CA GLU A 75 11.48 -3.10 0.70
C GLU A 75 10.37 -3.28 -0.34
N LEU A 76 9.42 -4.15 -0.04
CA LEU A 76 8.26 -4.39 -0.89
C LEU A 76 7.45 -3.11 -1.06
N PHE A 77 7.21 -2.38 0.02
CA PHE A 77 6.45 -1.14 0.00
C PHE A 77 7.16 -0.07 -0.85
N ALA A 78 8.47 0.12 -0.63
CA ALA A 78 9.26 1.07 -1.41
C ALA A 78 9.24 0.72 -2.90
N SER A 79 9.42 -0.55 -3.23
CA SER A 79 9.41 -1.03 -4.60
C SER A 79 8.06 -0.77 -5.29
N HIS A 80 6.96 -1.03 -4.60
CA HIS A 80 5.63 -0.76 -5.15
C HIS A 80 5.37 0.72 -5.36
N LEU A 81 5.82 1.57 -4.44
CA LEU A 81 5.71 3.02 -4.63
C LEU A 81 6.44 3.47 -5.90
N GLU A 82 7.68 3.00 -6.09
CA GLU A 82 8.46 3.35 -7.26
C GLU A 82 7.82 2.84 -8.54
N ASN A 83 7.39 1.57 -8.55
CA ASN A 83 6.85 0.93 -9.75
C ASN A 83 5.49 1.46 -10.16
N LYS A 84 4.67 1.91 -9.21
CA LYS A 84 3.30 2.37 -9.48
C LYS A 84 3.16 3.88 -9.57
N LEU A 85 4.22 4.63 -9.28
CA LEU A 85 4.16 6.08 -9.21
C LEU A 85 3.70 6.71 -10.54
N ALA A 86 4.26 6.27 -11.65
CA ALA A 86 3.87 6.78 -12.97
C ALA A 86 2.39 6.56 -13.25
N SER A 87 1.86 5.41 -12.88
CA SER A 87 0.43 5.09 -13.05
C SER A 87 -0.45 6.00 -12.20
N LEU A 88 -0.05 6.23 -10.94
CA LEU A 88 -0.78 7.14 -10.05
C LEU A 88 -0.84 8.55 -10.63
N VAL A 89 0.29 9.05 -11.11
CA VAL A 89 0.37 10.39 -11.73
C VAL A 89 -0.51 10.45 -12.97
N THR A 90 -0.42 9.45 -13.84
CA THR A 90 -1.19 9.40 -15.09
C THR A 90 -2.69 9.40 -14.83
N HIS A 91 -3.14 8.71 -13.78
CA HIS A 91 -4.58 8.61 -13.45
C HIS A 91 -5.06 9.69 -12.50
N GLY A 92 -4.21 10.66 -12.15
CA GLY A 92 -4.60 11.77 -11.29
C GLY A 92 -4.89 11.36 -9.85
N ILE A 93 -4.30 10.28 -9.38
CA ILE A 93 -4.49 9.78 -8.02
C ILE A 93 -3.48 10.43 -7.10
N ARG A 94 -3.97 11.09 -6.05
CA ARG A 94 -3.11 11.69 -5.03
C ARG A 94 -2.82 10.67 -3.93
N LEU A 95 -1.54 10.49 -3.61
CA LEU A 95 -1.11 9.61 -2.53
C LEU A 95 -0.76 10.42 -1.30
N SER A 96 -1.25 10.01 -0.15
CA SER A 96 -0.88 10.57 1.15
C SER A 96 -0.62 9.43 2.12
N ILE A 97 0.51 9.49 2.83
CA ILE A 97 0.92 8.45 3.77
C ILE A 97 0.89 9.03 5.18
N PHE A 98 0.09 8.44 6.05
CA PHE A 98 -0.09 8.88 7.43
C PHE A 98 0.67 7.98 8.39
N GLY A 99 1.19 8.57 9.44
CA GLY A 99 1.89 7.88 10.50
C GLY A 99 3.31 8.39 10.72
N ARG A 100 3.95 7.84 11.74
CA ARG A 100 5.32 8.21 12.10
C ARG A 100 6.31 7.64 11.08
N ARG A 101 7.32 8.43 10.74
CA ARG A 101 8.34 8.04 9.76
C ARG A 101 9.73 7.87 10.39
N ASP A 102 9.86 8.20 11.67
CA ASP A 102 11.15 8.18 12.37
C ASP A 102 11.75 6.77 12.53
N ARG A 103 10.92 5.72 12.45
CA ARG A 103 11.38 4.32 12.51
C ARG A 103 11.49 3.64 11.15
N LEU A 104 11.17 4.35 10.08
CA LEU A 104 11.23 3.79 8.72
C LEU A 104 12.64 3.94 8.14
N PRO A 105 13.10 2.98 7.30
CA PRO A 105 14.36 3.13 6.60
C PRO A 105 14.38 4.40 5.73
N SER A 106 15.55 5.03 5.62
CA SER A 106 15.70 6.26 4.83
C SER A 106 15.24 6.08 3.38
N LYS A 107 15.53 4.95 2.77
CA LYS A 107 15.10 4.64 1.40
C LYS A 107 13.58 4.71 1.25
N LEU A 108 12.86 4.17 2.24
CA LEU A 108 11.39 4.19 2.22
C LEU A 108 10.85 5.59 2.42
N VAL A 109 11.43 6.37 3.35
CA VAL A 109 11.02 7.76 3.59
C VAL A 109 11.19 8.59 2.31
N ILE A 110 12.31 8.44 1.62
CA ILE A 110 12.57 9.13 0.36
C ILE A 110 11.53 8.74 -0.70
N ALA A 111 11.21 7.46 -0.82
CA ALA A 111 10.22 6.97 -1.77
C ALA A 111 8.83 7.54 -1.47
N ILE A 112 8.44 7.61 -0.19
CA ILE A 112 7.16 8.17 0.25
C ILE A 112 7.08 9.66 -0.10
N GLU A 113 8.10 10.43 0.25
CA GLU A 113 8.12 11.87 -0.02
C GLU A 113 8.07 12.17 -1.51
N GLU A 114 8.80 11.41 -2.32
CA GLU A 114 8.78 11.55 -3.78
C GLU A 114 7.39 11.24 -4.34
N ALA A 115 6.75 10.16 -3.86
CA ALA A 115 5.42 9.78 -4.31
C ALA A 115 4.38 10.83 -3.94
N GLU A 116 4.41 11.33 -2.70
CA GLU A 116 3.49 12.38 -2.26
C GLU A 116 3.67 13.66 -3.07
N ARG A 117 4.93 14.04 -3.33
CA ARG A 117 5.24 15.24 -4.09
C ARG A 117 4.75 15.15 -5.54
N ARG A 118 5.02 14.03 -6.19
CA ARG A 118 4.67 13.84 -7.61
C ARG A 118 3.18 13.64 -7.83
N THR A 119 2.43 13.21 -6.82
CA THR A 119 0.98 13.03 -6.93
C THR A 119 0.17 14.17 -6.31
N ALA A 120 0.83 15.23 -5.83
CA ALA A 120 0.17 16.32 -5.08
C ALA A 120 -0.89 17.07 -5.88
N HIS A 121 -0.80 17.08 -7.22
CA HIS A 121 -1.77 17.73 -8.10
C HIS A 121 -2.99 16.86 -8.42
N GLY A 122 -2.98 15.60 -7.97
CA GLY A 122 -4.12 14.71 -8.11
C GLY A 122 -5.23 15.01 -7.11
N THR A 123 -6.32 14.28 -7.20
CA THR A 123 -7.49 14.47 -6.33
C THR A 123 -7.66 13.37 -5.26
#